data_3af43226479651aae46968181891c90f
#
_entry.id   3af43226479651aae46968181891c90f
#
_cell.length_a   1.000
_cell.length_b   1.000
_cell.length_c   1.000
_cell.angle_alpha   90.00
_cell.angle_beta   90.00
_cell.angle_gamma   90.00
#
_symmetry.space_group_name_H-M   'P 1'
#
loop_
_entity.id
_entity.type
_entity.pdbx_description
1 polymer ?
#
loop_
_entity_poly.entity_id
_entity_poly.type
_entity_poly.pdbx_seq_one_letter_code
_entity_poly.pdbx_strand_id
1 'polypeptide(L)'
;AQTEAGYHLLYALSPAAAQFFQPVQKSCTDGGVTLEVISVRVEGDTAQAYIALRGDTVDANCDLFDSASFHVPFDRTGHCERTGFDPETNTAFFLVTTQTMDGSKIPIGGKMTFSLSCFLTGKQTLEGAAVPLVLADHTAEAETVEGFFRGGGGKNLELVAAISMLRPGEALAEPAPGLPVTAAGYADGLYHVQLCRGDA
;
A
#
# COMPACT_ATOMS: atom_id res chain seq x y z
N ALA A 1 -0.13 30.18 -5.60
CA ALA A 1 -0.60 30.37 -4.22
C ALA A 1 -0.90 29.04 -3.48
N GLN A 2 -1.34 27.97 -4.15
CA GLN A 2 -1.63 26.67 -3.51
C GLN A 2 -0.39 25.80 -3.28
N THR A 3 0.65 26.00 -4.04
CA THR A 3 1.92 25.25 -3.98
C THR A 3 2.81 25.65 -2.81
N GLU A 4 2.71 26.86 -2.32
CA GLU A 4 3.42 27.30 -1.09
C GLU A 4 2.90 26.59 0.16
N ALA A 5 1.60 26.27 0.22
CA ALA A 5 1.00 25.65 1.40
C ALA A 5 1.57 24.23 1.66
N GLY A 6 1.79 23.42 0.63
CA GLY A 6 2.36 22.07 0.76
C GLY A 6 3.79 22.10 1.30
N TYR A 7 4.62 23.02 0.82
CA TYR A 7 5.99 23.18 1.29
C TYR A 7 6.06 23.73 2.71
N HIS A 8 5.20 24.70 3.05
CA HIS A 8 5.08 25.20 4.41
C HIS A 8 4.63 24.13 5.40
N LEU A 9 3.74 23.23 4.96
CA LEU A 9 3.31 22.11 5.78
C LEU A 9 4.45 21.10 6.01
N LEU A 10 5.22 20.76 4.97
CA LEU A 10 6.42 19.93 5.12
C LEU A 10 7.40 20.54 6.11
N TYR A 11 7.61 21.85 6.05
CA TYR A 11 8.46 22.58 6.97
C TYR A 11 7.91 22.56 8.41
N ALA A 12 6.58 22.61 8.56
CA ALA A 12 5.92 22.55 9.86
C ALA A 12 5.97 21.14 10.47
N LEU A 13 5.86 20.11 9.64
CA LEU A 13 5.90 18.71 10.10
C LEU A 13 7.33 18.25 10.43
N SER A 14 8.32 18.64 9.66
CA SER A 14 9.73 18.29 9.90
C SER A 14 10.69 19.30 9.29
N PRO A 15 11.04 20.39 10.01
CA PRO A 15 11.98 21.40 9.51
C PRO A 15 13.34 20.83 9.13
N ALA A 16 13.81 19.83 9.89
CA ALA A 16 15.08 19.17 9.62
C ALA A 16 15.06 18.35 8.31
N ALA A 17 13.96 17.66 8.03
CA ALA A 17 13.80 16.92 6.79
C ALA A 17 13.65 17.87 5.58
N ALA A 18 12.90 18.96 5.73
CA ALA A 18 12.66 19.92 4.65
C ALA A 18 13.93 20.54 4.08
N GLN A 19 14.99 20.68 4.89
CA GLN A 19 16.28 21.24 4.45
C GLN A 19 17.01 20.36 3.41
N PHE A 20 16.71 19.06 3.36
CA PHE A 20 17.37 18.11 2.47
C PHE A 20 16.58 17.80 1.20
N PHE A 21 15.33 18.31 1.12
CA PHE A 21 14.47 18.08 -0.02
C PHE A 21 14.47 19.27 -0.98
N GLN A 22 14.55 18.96 -2.28
CA GLN A 22 14.43 19.98 -3.33
C GLN A 22 12.95 20.19 -3.69
N PRO A 23 12.43 21.42 -3.70
CA PRO A 23 11.06 21.69 -4.10
C PRO A 23 10.86 21.37 -5.58
N VAL A 24 9.78 20.67 -5.88
CA VAL A 24 9.40 20.28 -7.26
C VAL A 24 8.10 20.97 -7.68
N GLN A 25 7.08 20.92 -6.84
CA GLN A 25 5.79 21.59 -7.02
C GLN A 25 5.14 21.28 -8.38
N LYS A 26 5.06 20.00 -8.73
CA LYS A 26 4.41 19.52 -9.95
C LYS A 26 3.18 18.72 -9.57
N SER A 27 2.07 18.99 -10.25
CA SER A 27 0.81 18.31 -10.02
C SER A 27 0.18 17.81 -11.30
N CYS A 28 -0.66 16.79 -11.16
CA CYS A 28 -1.60 16.32 -12.18
C CYS A 28 -2.94 15.99 -11.54
N THR A 29 -4.00 16.02 -12.32
CA THR A 29 -5.35 15.69 -11.84
C THR A 29 -5.95 14.65 -12.78
N ASP A 30 -6.51 13.61 -12.21
CA ASP A 30 -7.26 12.57 -12.90
C ASP A 30 -8.42 12.10 -12.01
N GLY A 31 -9.59 11.84 -12.60
CA GLY A 31 -10.78 11.34 -11.88
C GLY A 31 -11.22 12.18 -10.67
N GLY A 32 -10.98 13.49 -10.66
CA GLY A 32 -11.29 14.37 -9.52
C GLY A 32 -10.27 14.34 -8.39
N VAL A 33 -9.19 13.59 -8.54
CA VAL A 33 -8.09 13.50 -7.58
C VAL A 33 -6.86 14.22 -8.14
N THR A 34 -6.27 15.10 -7.33
CA THR A 34 -5.03 15.80 -7.65
C THR A 34 -3.88 15.20 -6.86
N LEU A 35 -2.87 14.74 -7.57
CA LEU A 35 -1.58 14.36 -7.05
C LEU A 35 -0.58 15.49 -7.24
N GLU A 36 0.08 15.92 -6.18
CA GLU A 36 1.17 16.90 -6.22
C GLU A 36 2.45 16.28 -5.65
N VAL A 37 3.55 16.38 -6.40
CA VAL A 37 4.89 16.11 -5.88
C VAL A 37 5.43 17.42 -5.32
N ILE A 38 5.48 17.51 -4.00
CA ILE A 38 5.88 18.73 -3.27
C ILE A 38 7.39 18.92 -3.35
N SER A 39 8.13 17.88 -3.00
CA SER A 39 9.59 17.91 -2.94
C SER A 39 10.20 16.52 -3.09
N VAL A 40 11.45 16.48 -3.54
CA VAL A 40 12.19 15.25 -3.81
C VAL A 40 13.59 15.32 -3.22
N ARG A 41 14.08 14.20 -2.72
CA ARG A 41 15.47 13.96 -2.34
C ARG A 41 15.98 12.71 -3.03
N VAL A 42 17.20 12.77 -3.55
CA VAL A 42 17.90 11.60 -4.09
C VAL A 42 19.26 11.52 -3.42
N GLU A 43 19.56 10.37 -2.83
CA GLU A 43 20.83 10.12 -2.16
C GLU A 43 21.27 8.67 -2.40
N GLY A 44 22.36 8.51 -3.15
CA GLY A 44 22.87 7.19 -3.47
C GLY A 44 21.86 6.36 -4.28
N ASP A 45 21.46 5.25 -3.72
CA ASP A 45 20.50 4.28 -4.27
C ASP A 45 19.03 4.56 -3.90
N THR A 46 18.79 5.65 -3.17
CA THR A 46 17.48 5.96 -2.59
C THR A 46 16.94 7.27 -3.13
N ALA A 47 15.66 7.27 -3.54
CA ALA A 47 14.88 8.46 -3.88
C ALA A 47 13.67 8.55 -2.95
N GLN A 48 13.41 9.75 -2.45
CA GLN A 48 12.27 10.05 -1.58
C GLN A 48 11.47 11.21 -2.16
N ALA A 49 10.15 11.14 -2.07
CA ALA A 49 9.26 12.26 -2.39
C ALA A 49 8.26 12.49 -1.28
N TYR A 50 8.06 13.76 -0.92
CA TYR A 50 6.85 14.18 -0.25
C TYR A 50 5.80 14.50 -1.30
N ILE A 51 4.63 13.88 -1.16
CA ILE A 51 3.50 14.09 -2.06
C ILE A 51 2.26 14.46 -1.28
N ALA A 52 1.36 15.18 -1.94
CA ALA A 52 0.01 15.42 -1.49
C ALA A 52 -0.99 14.79 -2.46
N LEU A 53 -2.00 14.13 -1.92
CA LEU A 53 -3.14 13.61 -2.65
C LEU A 53 -4.38 14.33 -2.16
N ARG A 54 -5.13 14.99 -3.07
CA ARG A 54 -6.31 15.78 -2.72
C ARG A 54 -7.48 15.43 -3.61
N GLY A 55 -8.67 15.33 -3.02
CA GLY A 55 -9.93 15.08 -3.74
C GLY A 55 -11.04 14.70 -2.78
N ASP A 56 -12.28 14.70 -3.25
CA ASP A 56 -13.47 14.41 -2.44
C ASP A 56 -13.47 12.98 -1.89
N THR A 57 -12.79 12.06 -2.56
CA THR A 57 -12.65 10.66 -2.13
C THR A 57 -11.44 10.41 -1.23
N VAL A 58 -10.59 11.43 -1.01
CA VAL A 58 -9.42 11.33 -0.13
C VAL A 58 -9.84 11.56 1.31
N ASP A 59 -9.49 10.65 2.20
CA ASP A 59 -9.83 10.70 3.61
C ASP A 59 -8.62 10.51 4.53
N ALA A 60 -8.84 10.65 5.83
CA ALA A 60 -7.82 10.47 6.85
C ALA A 60 -7.25 9.04 6.91
N ASN A 61 -7.91 8.07 6.32
CA ASN A 61 -7.55 6.66 6.31
C ASN A 61 -7.11 6.16 4.93
N CYS A 62 -6.87 7.08 3.98
CA CYS A 62 -6.37 6.67 2.68
C CYS A 62 -4.93 6.13 2.77
N ASP A 63 -4.63 5.19 1.89
CA ASP A 63 -3.33 4.53 1.82
C ASP A 63 -2.95 4.35 0.35
N LEU A 64 -1.69 4.57 0.03
CA LEU A 64 -1.19 4.39 -1.34
C LEU A 64 -0.82 2.95 -1.61
N PHE A 65 -0.67 2.14 -0.56
CA PHE A 65 -0.15 0.79 -0.72
C PHE A 65 1.16 0.83 -1.54
N ASP A 66 1.43 -0.12 -2.40
CA ASP A 66 2.63 -0.11 -3.27
C ASP A 66 2.37 0.50 -4.66
N SER A 67 1.32 1.31 -4.79
CA SER A 67 0.89 1.84 -6.09
C SER A 67 1.59 3.14 -6.52
N ALA A 68 2.40 3.73 -5.63
CA ALA A 68 3.18 4.93 -5.89
C ALA A 68 4.67 4.62 -6.07
N SER A 69 5.30 5.13 -7.10
CA SER A 69 6.72 4.91 -7.32
C SER A 69 7.38 5.95 -8.22
N PHE A 70 8.71 6.08 -8.04
CA PHE A 70 9.57 6.67 -9.05
C PHE A 70 9.92 5.64 -10.12
N HIS A 71 9.87 6.04 -11.38
CA HIS A 71 10.40 5.24 -12.49
C HIS A 71 11.90 5.46 -12.59
N VAL A 72 12.66 4.49 -12.11
CA VAL A 72 14.11 4.40 -12.24
C VAL A 72 14.48 3.21 -13.12
N PRO A 73 15.62 3.22 -13.83
CA PRO A 73 15.99 2.15 -14.78
C PRO A 73 16.53 0.87 -14.11
N PHE A 74 16.21 0.64 -12.84
CA PHE A 74 16.70 -0.47 -12.03
C PHE A 74 15.54 -1.17 -11.34
N ASP A 75 15.74 -2.43 -10.95
CA ASP A 75 14.84 -3.11 -10.03
C ASP A 75 14.83 -2.38 -8.69
N ARG A 76 13.65 -2.22 -8.12
CA ARG A 76 13.44 -1.36 -6.95
C ARG A 76 12.45 -1.95 -5.97
N THR A 77 12.63 -1.57 -4.72
CA THR A 77 11.61 -1.65 -3.68
C THR A 77 11.01 -0.27 -3.45
N GLY A 78 9.79 -0.23 -2.95
CA GLY A 78 9.09 1.00 -2.59
C GLY A 78 8.40 0.88 -1.25
N HIS A 79 8.26 2.02 -0.57
CA HIS A 79 7.50 2.14 0.67
C HIS A 79 6.78 3.48 0.67
N CYS A 80 5.51 3.45 1.07
CA CYS A 80 4.66 4.64 1.21
C CYS A 80 4.21 4.79 2.66
N GLU A 81 4.53 5.92 3.26
CA GLU A 81 4.13 6.24 4.63
C GLU A 81 3.24 7.49 4.63
N ARG A 82 2.06 7.40 5.23
CA ARG A 82 1.21 8.57 5.42
C ARG A 82 1.77 9.42 6.55
N THR A 83 2.08 10.69 6.25
CA THR A 83 2.68 11.63 7.20
C THR A 83 1.67 12.61 7.80
N GLY A 84 0.49 12.76 7.18
CA GLY A 84 -0.54 13.67 7.70
C GLY A 84 -1.81 13.68 6.86
N PHE A 85 -2.82 14.38 7.37
CA PHE A 85 -4.08 14.67 6.69
C PHE A 85 -4.61 16.04 7.09
N ASP A 86 -5.03 16.82 6.10
CA ASP A 86 -5.71 18.09 6.28
C ASP A 86 -7.21 17.92 5.95
N PRO A 87 -8.10 17.96 6.96
CA PRO A 87 -9.53 17.79 6.75
C PRO A 87 -10.21 19.00 6.09
N GLU A 88 -9.58 20.21 6.14
CA GLU A 88 -10.18 21.40 5.52
C GLU A 88 -10.12 21.33 3.99
N THR A 89 -9.08 20.69 3.45
CA THR A 89 -8.84 20.58 2.02
C THR A 89 -8.95 19.16 1.49
N ASN A 90 -9.33 18.18 2.32
CA ASN A 90 -9.29 16.74 2.00
C ASN A 90 -7.96 16.33 1.35
N THR A 91 -6.86 16.68 2.01
CA THR A 91 -5.51 16.44 1.49
C THR A 91 -4.75 15.51 2.41
N ALA A 92 -4.35 14.37 1.89
CA ALA A 92 -3.45 13.42 2.57
C ALA A 92 -2.02 13.60 2.09
N PHE A 93 -1.06 13.50 3.01
CA PHE A 93 0.36 13.68 2.76
C PHE A 93 1.09 12.37 2.98
N PHE A 94 2.02 12.07 2.08
CA PHE A 94 2.80 10.84 2.13
C PHE A 94 4.27 11.11 1.89
N LEU A 95 5.12 10.30 2.53
CA LEU A 95 6.50 10.10 2.16
C LEU A 95 6.60 8.80 1.35
N VAL A 96 7.01 8.92 0.11
CA VAL A 96 7.26 7.77 -0.77
C VAL A 96 8.75 7.59 -0.89
N THR A 97 9.23 6.41 -0.53
CA THR A 97 10.63 6.02 -0.64
C THR A 97 10.78 4.93 -1.69
N THR A 98 11.72 5.06 -2.58
CA THR A 98 12.10 4.05 -3.56
C THR A 98 13.59 3.79 -3.46
N GLN A 99 13.99 2.53 -3.40
CA GLN A 99 15.40 2.10 -3.32
C GLN A 99 15.70 1.07 -4.40
N THR A 100 16.87 1.16 -5.04
CA THR A 100 17.33 0.15 -5.99
C THR A 100 17.72 -1.13 -5.25
N MET A 101 17.37 -2.29 -5.82
CA MET A 101 17.63 -3.59 -5.15
C MET A 101 19.07 -4.03 -5.22
N ASP A 102 19.81 -3.56 -6.22
CA ASP A 102 21.22 -3.89 -6.46
C ASP A 102 22.21 -2.86 -5.91
N GLY A 103 21.71 -1.80 -5.24
CA GLY A 103 22.53 -0.71 -4.74
C GLY A 103 23.03 0.26 -5.81
N SER A 104 22.51 0.17 -7.05
CA SER A 104 22.86 1.10 -8.13
C SER A 104 22.42 2.51 -7.78
N LYS A 105 23.31 3.48 -8.02
CA LYS A 105 23.02 4.89 -7.74
C LYS A 105 21.96 5.43 -8.69
N ILE A 106 20.96 6.09 -8.13
CA ILE A 106 19.92 6.80 -8.89
C ILE A 106 20.55 8.05 -9.53
N PRO A 107 20.43 8.23 -10.88
CA PRO A 107 21.03 9.37 -11.56
C PRO A 107 20.38 10.68 -11.10
N ILE A 108 21.20 11.67 -10.74
CA ILE A 108 20.76 13.03 -10.40
C ILE A 108 20.81 13.91 -11.66
N GLY A 109 19.85 14.82 -11.80
CA GLY A 109 19.81 15.80 -12.91
C GLY A 109 19.10 15.29 -14.17
N GLY A 110 18.63 14.05 -14.18
CA GLY A 110 17.78 13.49 -15.21
C GLY A 110 16.29 13.73 -14.96
N LYS A 111 15.45 13.52 -15.98
CA LYS A 111 14.00 13.49 -15.82
C LYS A 111 13.59 12.24 -15.05
N MET A 112 12.95 12.44 -13.91
CA MET A 112 12.30 11.34 -13.16
C MET A 112 10.79 11.43 -13.37
N THR A 113 10.13 10.29 -13.55
CA THR A 113 8.67 10.20 -13.59
C THR A 113 8.21 9.58 -12.29
N PHE A 114 7.33 10.29 -11.59
CA PHE A 114 6.59 9.75 -10.46
C PHE A 114 5.21 9.32 -10.94
N SER A 115 4.73 8.17 -10.51
CA SER A 115 3.39 7.68 -10.84
C SER A 115 2.67 7.14 -9.62
N LEU A 116 1.36 7.32 -9.62
CA LEU A 116 0.40 6.71 -8.71
C LEU A 116 -0.66 6.03 -9.57
N SER A 117 -0.90 4.73 -9.37
CA SER A 117 -1.88 3.99 -10.17
C SER A 117 -3.23 3.84 -9.48
N CYS A 118 -3.24 3.74 -8.17
CA CYS A 118 -4.45 3.66 -7.34
C CYS A 118 -4.14 4.06 -5.91
N PHE A 119 -5.16 4.26 -5.12
CA PHE A 119 -5.07 4.41 -3.67
C PHE A 119 -6.30 3.80 -3.01
N LEU A 120 -6.17 3.46 -1.75
CA LEU A 120 -7.23 2.91 -0.93
C LEU A 120 -7.82 4.03 -0.07
N THR A 121 -9.13 4.01 0.15
CA THR A 121 -9.85 4.91 1.04
C THR A 121 -10.51 4.12 2.16
N GLY A 122 -10.78 4.77 3.30
CA GLY A 122 -11.47 4.13 4.41
C GLY A 122 -10.71 2.95 5.02
N LYS A 123 -9.37 2.91 4.89
CA LYS A 123 -8.57 1.83 5.50
C LYS A 123 -8.81 1.77 7.00
N GLN A 124 -9.17 0.59 7.48
CA GLN A 124 -9.31 0.30 8.91
C GLN A 124 -8.19 -0.64 9.35
N THR A 125 -7.57 -0.31 10.47
CA THR A 125 -6.61 -1.19 11.12
C THR A 125 -7.26 -1.75 12.38
N LEU A 126 -7.38 -3.07 12.45
CA LEU A 126 -7.92 -3.77 13.61
C LEU A 126 -6.72 -4.35 14.39
N GLU A 127 -6.37 -3.71 15.48
CA GLU A 127 -5.30 -4.20 16.35
C GLU A 127 -5.89 -5.16 17.38
N GLY A 128 -5.23 -6.31 17.57
CA GLY A 128 -5.62 -7.29 18.57
C GLY A 128 -6.99 -7.92 18.34
N ALA A 129 -7.50 -7.92 17.10
CA ALA A 129 -8.75 -8.59 16.78
C ALA A 129 -8.63 -10.09 17.07
N ALA A 130 -9.38 -10.55 18.07
CA ALA A 130 -9.42 -11.97 18.39
C ALA A 130 -10.21 -12.72 17.33
N VAL A 131 -9.65 -13.81 16.82
CA VAL A 131 -10.41 -14.76 16.00
C VAL A 131 -11.08 -15.74 16.97
N PRO A 132 -12.40 -15.73 17.13
CA PRO A 132 -13.11 -16.61 18.05
C PRO A 132 -13.18 -18.05 17.48
N LEU A 133 -12.03 -18.68 17.32
CA LEU A 133 -11.86 -20.02 16.81
C LEU A 133 -11.21 -20.90 17.88
N VAL A 134 -11.89 -21.99 18.22
CA VAL A 134 -11.32 -22.97 19.15
C VAL A 134 -10.49 -23.95 18.33
N LEU A 135 -9.17 -23.79 18.35
CA LEU A 135 -8.26 -24.59 17.52
C LEU A 135 -8.38 -26.10 17.79
N ALA A 136 -8.69 -26.48 19.05
CA ALA A 136 -8.86 -27.88 19.43
C ALA A 136 -10.02 -28.61 18.70
N ASP A 137 -11.00 -27.86 18.20
CA ASP A 137 -12.13 -28.41 17.48
C ASP A 137 -11.80 -28.69 16.00
N HIS A 138 -10.65 -28.23 15.52
CA HIS A 138 -10.22 -28.30 14.13
C HIS A 138 -8.88 -29.01 13.96
N THR A 139 -8.69 -30.13 14.67
CA THR A 139 -7.42 -30.89 14.66
C THR A 139 -7.36 -31.98 13.59
N ALA A 140 -8.44 -32.18 12.83
CA ALA A 140 -8.47 -33.16 11.74
C ALA A 140 -7.71 -32.66 10.51
N GLU A 141 -7.27 -33.62 9.70
CA GLU A 141 -6.79 -33.33 8.34
C GLU A 141 -7.91 -32.65 7.55
N ALA A 142 -7.64 -31.47 7.02
CA ALA A 142 -8.62 -30.70 6.29
C ALA A 142 -8.60 -31.07 4.79
N GLU A 143 -9.77 -31.09 4.18
CA GLU A 143 -9.87 -31.31 2.74
C GLU A 143 -9.30 -30.08 2.00
N THR A 144 -8.43 -30.35 1.01
CA THR A 144 -7.82 -29.31 0.19
C THR A 144 -8.41 -29.28 -1.22
N VAL A 145 -8.38 -28.11 -1.82
CA VAL A 145 -8.73 -27.85 -3.22
C VAL A 145 -7.61 -27.09 -3.88
N GLU A 146 -7.48 -27.24 -5.19
CA GLU A 146 -6.51 -26.46 -5.95
C GLU A 146 -6.98 -24.98 -6.02
N GLY A 147 -6.15 -24.10 -5.56
CA GLY A 147 -6.30 -22.66 -5.68
C GLY A 147 -5.27 -22.07 -6.62
N PHE A 148 -5.53 -20.86 -7.11
CA PHE A 148 -4.67 -20.21 -8.07
C PHE A 148 -4.23 -18.85 -7.54
N PHE A 149 -2.93 -18.61 -7.53
CA PHE A 149 -2.35 -17.33 -7.22
C PHE A 149 -2.03 -16.57 -8.51
N ARG A 150 -2.55 -15.36 -8.64
CA ARG A 150 -2.20 -14.45 -9.73
C ARG A 150 -1.26 -13.39 -9.18
N GLY A 151 -0.02 -13.41 -9.63
CA GLY A 151 0.99 -12.42 -9.30
C GLY A 151 1.25 -11.49 -10.48
N GLY A 152 1.81 -10.33 -10.18
CA GLY A 152 2.23 -9.34 -11.17
C GLY A 152 1.36 -8.08 -11.19
N GLY A 153 2.02 -6.93 -11.29
CA GLY A 153 1.40 -5.65 -11.57
C GLY A 153 1.38 -5.41 -13.08
N GLY A 154 0.24 -5.09 -13.63
CA GLY A 154 0.13 -4.74 -15.04
C GLY A 154 -1.03 -5.43 -15.78
N LYS A 155 -1.08 -5.23 -17.10
CA LYS A 155 -2.19 -5.70 -17.94
C LYS A 155 -2.24 -7.23 -18.13
N ASN A 156 -1.16 -7.93 -17.84
CA ASN A 156 -1.06 -9.39 -17.99
C ASN A 156 -0.91 -10.03 -16.59
N LEU A 157 -2.04 -10.31 -15.96
CA LEU A 157 -2.07 -11.14 -14.77
C LEU A 157 -1.84 -12.59 -15.22
N GLU A 158 -0.61 -13.06 -15.16
CA GLU A 158 -0.29 -14.45 -15.44
C GLU A 158 -0.58 -15.31 -14.20
N LEU A 159 -1.04 -16.53 -14.45
CA LEU A 159 -1.16 -17.54 -13.42
C LEU A 159 0.25 -17.94 -12.98
N VAL A 160 0.62 -17.57 -11.75
CA VAL A 160 1.99 -17.75 -11.25
C VAL A 160 2.18 -19.13 -10.63
N ALA A 161 1.19 -19.63 -9.89
CA ALA A 161 1.24 -20.94 -9.27
C ALA A 161 -0.16 -21.49 -8.94
N ALA A 162 -0.30 -22.81 -9.01
CA ALA A 162 -1.35 -23.55 -8.32
C ALA A 162 -0.90 -23.78 -6.87
N ILE A 163 -1.79 -23.53 -5.92
CA ILE A 163 -1.54 -23.75 -4.49
C ILE A 163 -2.65 -24.64 -3.92
N SER A 164 -2.29 -25.47 -2.95
CA SER A 164 -3.30 -26.18 -2.15
C SER A 164 -3.91 -25.20 -1.15
N MET A 165 -5.23 -25.05 -1.23
CA MET A 165 -6.03 -24.26 -0.30
C MET A 165 -6.96 -25.19 0.47
N LEU A 166 -7.30 -24.82 1.71
CA LEU A 166 -8.38 -25.54 2.38
C LEU A 166 -9.70 -25.36 1.60
N ARG A 167 -10.51 -26.42 1.55
CA ARG A 167 -11.85 -26.31 0.96
C ARG A 167 -12.68 -25.32 1.77
N PRO A 168 -13.16 -24.20 1.19
CA PRO A 168 -14.01 -23.27 1.91
C PRO A 168 -15.32 -23.92 2.33
N GLY A 169 -15.73 -23.68 3.58
CA GLY A 169 -17.01 -24.10 4.13
C GLY A 169 -17.84 -22.90 4.60
N GLU A 170 -18.81 -23.18 5.46
CA GLU A 170 -19.53 -22.13 6.18
C GLU A 170 -18.58 -21.36 7.09
N ALA A 171 -18.91 -20.09 7.38
CA ALA A 171 -18.10 -19.24 8.25
C ALA A 171 -18.00 -19.85 9.65
N LEU A 172 -16.79 -20.20 10.07
CA LEU A 172 -16.47 -20.70 11.41
C LEU A 172 -16.39 -19.57 12.42
N ALA A 173 -15.94 -18.39 11.98
CA ALA A 173 -15.81 -17.16 12.76
C ALA A 173 -15.74 -15.96 11.82
N GLU A 174 -16.03 -14.77 12.32
CA GLU A 174 -15.90 -13.51 11.57
C GLU A 174 -15.13 -12.48 12.42
N PRO A 175 -13.79 -12.46 12.36
CA PRO A 175 -12.97 -11.57 13.16
C PRO A 175 -13.15 -10.08 12.79
N ALA A 176 -13.61 -9.80 11.59
CA ALA A 176 -13.97 -8.47 11.12
C ALA A 176 -15.12 -8.56 10.12
N PRO A 177 -15.95 -7.53 9.98
CA PRO A 177 -17.05 -7.50 9.00
C PRO A 177 -16.56 -7.80 7.58
N GLY A 178 -17.17 -8.78 6.92
CA GLY A 178 -16.81 -9.21 5.57
C GLY A 178 -15.50 -10.00 5.45
N LEU A 179 -14.95 -10.46 6.58
CA LEU A 179 -13.74 -11.28 6.60
C LEU A 179 -13.96 -12.58 7.39
N PRO A 180 -14.78 -13.51 6.90
CA PRO A 180 -15.02 -14.78 7.58
C PRO A 180 -13.81 -15.70 7.51
N VAL A 181 -13.62 -16.48 8.58
CA VAL A 181 -12.80 -17.69 8.59
C VAL A 181 -13.65 -18.82 7.98
N THR A 182 -13.26 -19.31 6.82
CA THR A 182 -14.06 -20.30 6.06
C THR A 182 -13.53 -21.72 6.17
N ALA A 183 -12.33 -21.91 6.68
CA ALA A 183 -11.78 -23.23 6.98
C ALA A 183 -10.64 -23.12 8.00
N ALA A 184 -10.46 -24.19 8.79
CA ALA A 184 -9.33 -24.38 9.68
C ALA A 184 -9.03 -25.88 9.82
N GLY A 185 -7.76 -26.25 9.93
CA GLY A 185 -7.34 -27.64 10.10
C GLY A 185 -5.91 -27.89 9.63
N TYR A 186 -5.49 -29.13 9.69
CA TYR A 186 -4.17 -29.54 9.20
C TYR A 186 -4.21 -29.87 7.72
N ALA A 187 -3.19 -29.45 7.00
CA ALA A 187 -2.88 -29.86 5.65
C ALA A 187 -1.36 -29.87 5.47
N ASP A 188 -0.80 -30.90 4.87
CA ASP A 188 0.65 -31.07 4.64
C ASP A 188 1.50 -30.90 5.92
N GLY A 189 0.97 -31.33 7.08
CA GLY A 189 1.65 -31.24 8.38
C GLY A 189 1.68 -29.85 9.02
N LEU A 190 1.03 -28.86 8.44
CA LEU A 190 0.89 -27.51 8.97
C LEU A 190 -0.57 -27.22 9.34
N TYR A 191 -0.76 -26.43 10.38
CA TYR A 191 -2.08 -25.93 10.74
C TYR A 191 -2.40 -24.66 9.92
N HIS A 192 -3.53 -24.71 9.23
CA HIS A 192 -3.99 -23.61 8.37
C HIS A 192 -5.26 -22.98 8.94
N VAL A 193 -5.36 -21.69 8.81
CA VAL A 193 -6.58 -20.90 9.01
C VAL A 193 -6.81 -20.10 7.74
N GLN A 194 -7.94 -20.33 7.09
CA GLN A 194 -8.28 -19.66 5.83
C GLN A 194 -9.33 -18.59 6.05
N LEU A 195 -8.99 -17.37 5.63
CA LEU A 195 -9.93 -16.26 5.57
C LEU A 195 -10.34 -16.05 4.11
N CYS A 196 -11.62 -15.77 3.90
CA CYS A 196 -12.14 -15.34 2.62
C CYS A 196 -12.68 -13.93 2.73
N ARG A 197 -12.40 -13.10 1.74
CA ARG A 197 -13.10 -11.83 1.61
C ARG A 197 -14.51 -12.13 1.14
N GLY A 198 -15.51 -11.75 1.92
CA GLY A 198 -16.90 -11.76 1.46
C GLY A 198 -17.07 -10.78 0.29
N ASP A 199 -17.92 -11.14 -0.65
CA ASP A 199 -18.35 -10.19 -1.68
C ASP A 199 -19.10 -9.05 -0.97
N ALA A 200 -18.58 -7.81 -1.14
CA ALA A 200 -19.17 -6.59 -0.59
C ALA A 200 -20.27 -6.07 -1.51
#